data_bdaff6cf090d0322c34b531a1db759ca
#
_entry.id   bdaff6cf090d0322c34b531a1db759ca
#
_cell.length_a   1.000
_cell.length_b   1.000
_cell.length_c   1.000
_cell.angle_alpha   90.00
_cell.angle_beta   90.00
_cell.angle_gamma   90.00
#
_symmetry.space_group_name_H-M   'P 1'
#
loop_
_entity.id
_entity.type
_entity.pdbx_description
1 polymer ?
#
loop_
_entity_poly.entity_id
_entity_poly.type
_entity_poly.pdbx_seq_one_letter_code
_entity_poly.pdbx_strand_id
1 'polypeptide(L)'
;NLTETIIEFDVKSTRDTGNHRDCCVFFQYQDPEHFYYVHLGAKPDPHSGQIMIVDGAPRRALTTNKKAVPWDDQWHHVKLERSTTTGKIAVFFDDMKNPLMKVHDKTFTSGRVGIGSFDDMNDFSYVKIYGQRASTDR
;
A
#
# COMPACT_ATOMS: atom_id res chain seq x y z
N ASN A 1 -2.66 -0.75 -17.09
CA ASN A 1 -2.97 -1.76 -16.06
C ASN A 1 -1.79 -2.72 -15.89
N LEU A 2 -1.50 -3.05 -14.64
CA LEU A 2 -0.40 -3.94 -14.25
C LEU A 2 -0.95 -5.18 -13.56
N THR A 3 -0.25 -6.31 -13.76
CA THR A 3 -0.48 -7.57 -13.06
C THR A 3 0.57 -7.72 -11.93
N GLU A 4 1.65 -8.45 -12.15
CA GLU A 4 2.77 -8.51 -11.19
C GLU A 4 3.33 -7.10 -11.00
N THR A 5 3.46 -6.62 -9.76
CA THR A 5 3.77 -5.23 -9.50
C THR A 5 4.70 -5.08 -8.29
N ILE A 6 5.69 -4.21 -8.43
CA ILE A 6 6.50 -3.72 -7.31
C ILE A 6 6.42 -2.20 -7.32
N ILE A 7 6.07 -1.61 -6.19
CA ILE A 7 6.06 -0.16 -6.00
C ILE A 7 7.02 0.15 -4.87
N GLU A 8 7.95 1.05 -5.11
CA GLU A 8 8.99 1.40 -4.14
C GLU A 8 9.22 2.90 -4.16
N PHE A 9 9.36 3.51 -2.98
CA PHE A 9 9.57 4.95 -2.88
C PHE A 9 10.11 5.34 -1.50
N ASP A 10 10.68 6.53 -1.44
CA ASP A 10 10.97 7.21 -0.17
C ASP A 10 9.84 8.16 0.16
N VAL A 11 9.50 8.26 1.43
CA VAL A 11 8.42 9.12 1.91
C VAL A 11 8.84 9.80 3.21
N LYS A 12 8.42 11.05 3.37
CA LYS A 12 8.63 11.84 4.59
C LYS A 12 7.32 12.50 4.97
N SER A 13 6.89 12.28 6.20
CA SER A 13 5.77 13.00 6.78
C SER A 13 6.23 14.44 7.12
N THR A 14 5.56 15.42 6.56
CA THR A 14 5.99 16.83 6.64
C THR A 14 5.31 17.61 7.76
N ARG A 15 4.40 16.97 8.48
CA ARG A 15 3.70 17.57 9.63
C ARG A 15 3.67 16.59 10.78
N ASP A 16 3.85 17.09 12.00
CA ASP A 16 3.64 16.26 13.18
C ASP A 16 2.14 16.18 13.49
N THR A 17 1.50 15.17 12.93
CA THR A 17 0.10 14.85 13.17
C THR A 17 -0.05 13.72 14.19
N GLY A 18 1.04 13.31 14.85
CA GLY A 18 1.05 12.25 15.85
C GLY A 18 0.59 10.92 15.25
N ASN A 19 -0.43 10.32 15.84
CA ASN A 19 -0.98 9.04 15.37
C ASN A 19 -1.72 9.14 14.02
N HIS A 20 -1.89 10.34 13.47
CA HIS A 20 -2.49 10.56 12.15
C HIS A 20 -1.46 10.60 11.01
N ARG A 21 -0.16 10.44 11.31
CA ARG A 21 0.85 10.29 10.27
C ARG A 21 0.55 9.06 9.45
N ASP A 22 0.51 9.20 8.13
CA ASP A 22 0.20 8.09 7.23
C ASP A 22 0.73 8.32 5.82
N CYS A 23 0.76 7.25 5.03
CA CYS A 23 0.71 7.31 3.58
C CYS A 23 -0.06 6.09 3.07
N CYS A 24 -0.49 6.15 1.82
CA CYS A 24 -1.27 5.10 1.20
C CYS A 24 -0.68 4.70 -0.14
N VAL A 25 -0.76 3.41 -0.43
CA VAL A 25 -0.40 2.84 -1.72
C VAL A 25 -1.64 2.15 -2.28
N PHE A 26 -2.05 2.55 -3.47
CA PHE A 26 -3.17 1.97 -4.18
C PHE A 26 -2.64 1.07 -5.29
N PHE A 27 -3.22 -0.10 -5.45
CA PHE A 27 -2.79 -1.03 -6.50
C PHE A 27 -3.96 -1.86 -7.00
N GLN A 28 -3.80 -2.41 -8.20
CA GLN A 28 -4.87 -3.14 -8.90
C GLN A 28 -6.18 -2.35 -8.90
N TYR A 29 -6.05 -1.04 -9.09
CA TYR A 29 -7.18 -0.12 -9.11
C TYR A 29 -7.90 -0.25 -10.45
N GLN A 30 -9.14 -0.70 -10.40
CA GLN A 30 -10.00 -0.86 -11.58
C GLN A 30 -10.99 0.29 -11.71
N ASP A 31 -11.61 0.65 -10.60
CA ASP A 31 -12.56 1.75 -10.49
C ASP A 31 -12.74 2.13 -9.01
N PRO A 32 -13.51 3.18 -8.67
CA PRO A 32 -13.68 3.60 -7.27
C PRO A 32 -14.30 2.57 -6.33
N GLU A 33 -14.85 1.49 -6.86
CA GLU A 33 -15.49 0.43 -6.05
C GLU A 33 -14.70 -0.87 -6.04
N HIS A 34 -13.56 -0.96 -6.79
CA HIS A 34 -12.81 -2.21 -6.96
C HIS A 34 -11.31 -1.92 -6.97
N PHE A 35 -10.65 -2.06 -5.81
CA PHE A 35 -9.21 -1.87 -5.69
C PHE A 35 -8.69 -2.38 -4.35
N TYR A 36 -7.36 -2.53 -4.29
CA TYR A 36 -6.64 -2.69 -3.03
C TYR A 36 -5.96 -1.37 -2.65
N TYR A 37 -5.75 -1.19 -1.35
CA TYR A 37 -4.80 -0.19 -0.88
C TYR A 37 -4.17 -0.62 0.43
N VAL A 38 -3.00 -0.04 0.72
CA VAL A 38 -2.34 -0.17 2.01
C VAL A 38 -2.44 1.18 2.69
N HIS A 39 -2.95 1.21 3.91
CA HIS A 39 -2.94 2.40 4.74
C HIS A 39 -1.84 2.24 5.78
N LEU A 40 -0.73 2.95 5.59
CA LEU A 40 0.41 2.93 6.50
C LEU A 40 0.22 3.99 7.59
N GLY A 41 -0.84 3.87 8.36
CA GLY A 41 -1.12 4.74 9.49
C GLY A 41 -0.28 4.37 10.70
N ALA A 42 0.10 5.37 11.50
CA ALA A 42 1.02 5.18 12.63
C ALA A 42 0.49 4.21 13.68
N LYS A 43 -0.82 4.25 13.95
CA LYS A 43 -1.46 3.37 14.95
C LYS A 43 -2.38 2.39 14.26
N PRO A 44 -2.13 1.07 14.34
CA PRO A 44 -2.99 0.09 13.69
C PRO A 44 -4.37 -0.01 14.38
N ASP A 45 -5.40 -0.06 13.55
CA ASP A 45 -6.79 -0.33 13.91
C ASP A 45 -7.47 -1.03 12.72
N PRO A 46 -8.78 -1.34 12.76
CA PRO A 46 -9.42 -2.02 11.64
C PRO A 46 -9.37 -1.32 10.28
N HIS A 47 -9.08 -0.01 10.25
CA HIS A 47 -9.04 0.79 9.03
C HIS A 47 -7.70 1.48 8.78
N SER A 48 -6.72 1.28 9.64
CA SER A 48 -5.40 1.90 9.54
C SER A 48 -4.30 0.90 9.91
N GLY A 49 -3.15 1.02 9.28
CA GLY A 49 -2.05 0.09 9.49
C GLY A 49 -2.38 -1.29 8.93
N GLN A 50 -3.17 -1.38 7.87
CA GLN A 50 -3.66 -2.64 7.29
C GLN A 50 -3.58 -2.61 5.77
N ILE A 51 -3.55 -3.81 5.19
CA ILE A 51 -3.83 -4.01 3.77
C ILE A 51 -5.34 -4.11 3.62
N MET A 52 -5.92 -3.29 2.76
CA MET A 52 -7.35 -3.10 2.62
C MET A 52 -7.84 -3.51 1.24
N ILE A 53 -9.11 -3.91 1.17
CA ILE A 53 -9.80 -4.15 -0.10
C ILE A 53 -11.11 -3.37 -0.12
N VAL A 54 -11.42 -2.81 -1.30
CA VAL A 54 -12.74 -2.28 -1.64
C VAL A 54 -13.26 -3.13 -2.80
N ASP A 55 -14.39 -3.80 -2.59
CA ASP A 55 -14.97 -4.75 -3.55
C ASP A 55 -16.49 -4.61 -3.55
N GLY A 56 -17.00 -3.50 -4.11
CA GLY A 56 -18.42 -3.22 -4.21
C GLY A 56 -19.12 -3.01 -2.86
N ALA A 57 -18.35 -2.79 -1.79
CA ALA A 57 -18.83 -2.67 -0.42
C ALA A 57 -17.89 -1.74 0.35
N PRO A 58 -18.24 -1.30 1.57
CA PRO A 58 -17.30 -0.54 2.40
C PRO A 58 -15.97 -1.27 2.58
N ARG A 59 -14.90 -0.50 2.67
CA ARG A 59 -13.53 -1.02 2.85
C ARG A 59 -13.47 -2.03 4.01
N ARG A 60 -12.67 -3.06 3.82
CA ARG A 60 -12.37 -4.02 4.88
C ARG A 60 -10.89 -4.39 4.88
N ALA A 61 -10.37 -4.72 6.05
CA ALA A 61 -8.99 -5.15 6.19
C ALA A 61 -8.84 -6.61 5.78
N LEU A 62 -7.77 -6.89 5.03
CA LEU A 62 -7.33 -8.26 4.72
C LEU A 62 -6.33 -8.76 5.76
N THR A 63 -5.78 -7.88 6.59
CA THR A 63 -4.81 -8.19 7.64
C THR A 63 -5.38 -7.82 9.00
N THR A 64 -4.76 -8.37 10.05
CA THR A 64 -5.01 -8.02 11.44
C THR A 64 -3.71 -7.52 12.09
N ASN A 65 -2.97 -6.69 11.38
CA ASN A 65 -1.68 -6.19 11.84
C ASN A 65 -1.85 -5.38 13.13
N LYS A 66 -0.95 -5.63 14.09
CA LYS A 66 -0.90 -4.91 15.37
C LYS A 66 0.41 -4.14 15.56
N LYS A 67 1.31 -4.20 14.59
CA LYS A 67 2.57 -3.47 14.63
C LYS A 67 2.35 -2.04 14.20
N ALA A 68 2.80 -1.08 15.02
CA ALA A 68 2.81 0.33 14.66
C ALA A 68 3.74 0.56 13.46
N VAL A 69 3.38 1.52 12.62
CA VAL A 69 4.28 2.03 11.58
C VAL A 69 5.12 3.12 12.24
N PRO A 70 6.46 2.97 12.29
CA PRO A 70 7.32 3.86 13.10
C PRO A 70 7.61 5.20 12.40
N TRP A 71 6.55 5.99 12.16
CA TRP A 71 6.66 7.32 11.62
C TRP A 71 7.42 8.26 12.58
N ASP A 72 8.21 9.16 11.98
CA ASP A 72 8.88 10.28 12.66
C ASP A 72 9.10 11.41 11.64
N ASP A 73 10.03 12.33 11.90
CA ASP A 73 10.32 13.44 11.00
C ASP A 73 11.35 13.09 9.91
N GLN A 74 11.74 11.82 9.80
CA GLN A 74 12.77 11.38 8.87
C GLN A 74 12.18 10.80 7.58
N TRP A 75 13.03 10.62 6.58
CA TRP A 75 12.70 9.86 5.39
C TRP A 75 12.60 8.37 5.72
N HIS A 76 11.60 7.72 5.14
CA HIS A 76 11.39 6.27 5.25
C HIS A 76 11.30 5.65 3.87
N HIS A 77 11.65 4.38 3.78
CA HIS A 77 11.60 3.63 2.54
C HIS A 77 10.46 2.62 2.59
N VAL A 78 9.61 2.64 1.56
CA VAL A 78 8.44 1.77 1.45
C VAL A 78 8.55 0.94 0.18
N LYS A 79 8.20 -0.35 0.30
CA LYS A 79 8.07 -1.23 -0.86
C LYS A 79 6.82 -2.08 -0.73
N LEU A 80 6.06 -2.15 -1.82
CA LEU A 80 4.95 -3.09 -1.99
C LEU A 80 5.33 -4.11 -3.04
N GLU A 81 5.17 -5.40 -2.71
CA GLU A 81 5.29 -6.50 -3.65
C GLU A 81 3.94 -7.16 -3.85
N ARG A 82 3.48 -7.23 -5.09
CA ARG A 82 2.23 -7.88 -5.48
C ARG A 82 2.49 -8.96 -6.51
N SER A 83 2.14 -10.20 -6.19
CA SER A 83 2.11 -11.30 -7.16
C SER A 83 0.68 -11.72 -7.41
N THR A 84 0.23 -11.65 -8.65
CA THR A 84 -1.09 -12.14 -9.03
C THR A 84 -1.09 -13.66 -9.24
N THR A 85 0.08 -14.25 -9.48
CA THR A 85 0.24 -15.69 -9.62
C THR A 85 0.01 -16.42 -8.30
N THR A 86 0.63 -15.93 -7.22
CA THR A 86 0.51 -16.53 -5.89
C THR A 86 -0.57 -15.88 -5.02
N GLY A 87 -0.99 -14.68 -5.38
CA GLY A 87 -1.88 -13.84 -4.56
C GLY A 87 -1.14 -13.03 -3.51
N LYS A 88 0.18 -13.13 -3.42
CA LYS A 88 0.97 -12.44 -2.39
C LYS A 88 0.81 -10.93 -2.47
N ILE A 89 0.59 -10.30 -1.32
CA ILE A 89 0.68 -8.87 -1.09
C ILE A 89 1.59 -8.70 0.12
N ALA A 90 2.75 -8.09 -0.06
CA ALA A 90 3.71 -7.85 1.01
C ALA A 90 4.13 -6.39 1.03
N VAL A 91 4.16 -5.80 2.22
CA VAL A 91 4.47 -4.38 2.43
C VAL A 91 5.66 -4.28 3.37
N PHE A 92 6.66 -3.50 2.97
CA PHE A 92 7.89 -3.28 3.72
C PHE A 92 8.01 -1.81 4.08
N PHE A 93 8.42 -1.54 5.31
CA PHE A 93 8.67 -0.19 5.80
C PHE A 93 10.04 -0.17 6.45
N ASP A 94 11.02 0.50 5.83
CA ASP A 94 12.44 0.58 6.17
C ASP A 94 13.18 -0.76 6.11
N ASP A 95 12.66 -1.82 6.71
CA ASP A 95 13.23 -3.17 6.64
C ASP A 95 12.76 -3.84 5.34
N MET A 96 13.68 -4.02 4.40
CA MET A 96 13.37 -4.62 3.10
C MET A 96 13.47 -6.15 3.10
N LYS A 97 13.80 -6.76 4.23
CA LYS A 97 13.88 -8.24 4.37
C LYS A 97 12.63 -8.81 5.02
N ASN A 98 12.13 -8.15 6.04
CA ASN A 98 10.98 -8.61 6.82
C ASN A 98 9.79 -7.70 6.56
N PRO A 99 8.70 -8.20 5.95
CA PRO A 99 7.54 -7.35 5.68
C PRO A 99 6.88 -6.91 6.97
N LEU A 100 6.39 -5.66 6.96
CA LEU A 100 5.52 -5.16 8.01
C LEU A 100 4.20 -5.92 8.00
N MET A 101 3.66 -6.17 6.82
CA MET A 101 2.42 -6.88 6.60
C MET A 101 2.51 -7.78 5.37
N LYS A 102 1.82 -8.93 5.42
CA LYS A 102 1.74 -9.85 4.30
C LYS A 102 0.42 -10.60 4.33
N VAL A 103 -0.19 -10.76 3.16
CA VAL A 103 -1.43 -11.52 3.00
C VAL A 103 -1.47 -12.12 1.59
N HIS A 104 -2.34 -13.08 1.37
CA HIS A 104 -2.63 -13.64 0.04
C HIS A 104 -4.08 -13.39 -0.31
N ASP A 105 -4.32 -12.79 -1.46
CA ASP A 105 -5.65 -12.52 -2.00
C ASP A 105 -5.56 -12.38 -3.52
N LYS A 106 -6.50 -12.95 -4.24
CA LYS A 106 -6.54 -12.94 -5.70
C LYS A 106 -7.82 -12.32 -6.27
N THR A 107 -8.51 -11.49 -5.50
CA THR A 107 -9.76 -10.88 -5.96
C THR A 107 -9.55 -10.02 -7.20
N PHE A 108 -8.53 -9.16 -7.18
CA PHE A 108 -8.17 -8.34 -8.34
C PHE A 108 -6.77 -8.72 -8.82
N THR A 109 -6.65 -8.97 -10.13
CA THR A 109 -5.40 -9.44 -10.73
C THR A 109 -4.78 -8.47 -11.73
N SER A 110 -5.38 -7.31 -11.92
CA SER A 110 -4.82 -6.23 -12.74
C SER A 110 -5.39 -4.89 -12.30
N GLY A 111 -4.73 -3.81 -12.65
CA GLY A 111 -5.21 -2.46 -12.41
C GLY A 111 -4.10 -1.43 -12.37
N ARG A 112 -4.48 -0.21 -12.01
CA ARG A 112 -3.59 0.94 -11.91
C ARG A 112 -2.99 1.02 -10.52
N VAL A 113 -1.97 1.86 -10.39
CA VAL A 113 -1.27 2.12 -9.12
C VAL A 113 -1.32 3.61 -8.79
N GLY A 114 -1.20 3.92 -7.50
CA GLY A 114 -1.13 5.30 -7.03
C GLY A 114 -0.56 5.38 -5.63
N ILE A 115 -0.15 6.58 -5.24
CA ILE A 115 0.33 6.88 -3.89
C ILE A 115 -0.34 8.15 -3.39
N GLY A 116 -0.49 8.27 -2.07
CA GLY A 116 -1.12 9.42 -1.45
C GLY A 116 -1.12 9.34 0.07
N SER A 117 -1.98 10.13 0.69
CA SER A 117 -2.18 10.13 2.13
C SER A 117 -3.63 10.49 2.47
N PHE A 118 -4.08 10.13 3.68
CA PHE A 118 -5.41 10.49 4.17
C PHE A 118 -5.35 11.68 5.12
N ASP A 119 -4.71 11.51 6.27
CA ASP A 119 -4.73 12.49 7.35
C ASP A 119 -3.41 13.23 7.51
N ASP A 120 -2.47 13.02 6.61
CA ASP A 120 -1.13 13.57 6.68
C ASP A 120 -0.76 14.28 5.39
N MET A 121 0.39 14.95 5.41
CA MET A 121 1.03 15.52 4.23
C MET A 121 2.42 14.91 4.10
N ASN A 122 2.75 14.48 2.89
CA ASN A 122 3.98 13.75 2.63
C ASN A 122 4.74 14.35 1.45
N ASP A 123 6.07 14.26 1.54
CA ASP A 123 6.95 14.34 0.38
C ASP A 123 7.27 12.92 -0.07
N PHE A 124 7.20 12.68 -1.37
CA PHE A 124 7.58 11.43 -1.99
C PHE A 124 8.79 11.63 -2.90
N SER A 125 9.70 10.67 -2.91
CA SER A 125 10.92 10.74 -3.73
C SER A 125 11.31 9.35 -4.20
N TYR A 126 12.08 9.30 -5.30
CA TYR A 126 12.61 8.06 -5.86
C TYR A 126 11.51 7.02 -6.10
N VAL A 127 10.37 7.45 -6.64
CA VAL A 127 9.25 6.54 -6.94
C VAL A 127 9.64 5.63 -8.09
N LYS A 128 9.59 4.32 -7.85
CA LYS A 128 9.87 3.28 -8.84
C LYS A 128 8.70 2.33 -8.91
N ILE A 129 8.24 2.07 -10.11
CA ILE A 129 7.14 1.14 -10.37
C ILE A 129 7.62 0.14 -11.39
N TYR A 130 7.64 -1.13 -11.00
CA TYR A 130 7.96 -2.25 -11.88
C TYR A 130 6.73 -3.11 -11.99
N GLY A 131 6.42 -3.60 -13.18
CA GLY A 131 5.27 -4.45 -13.33
C GLY A 131 5.15 -5.04 -14.72
N GLN A 132 4.27 -6.01 -14.83
CA GLN A 132 3.89 -6.60 -16.10
C GLN A 132 2.59 -5.94 -16.56
N ARG A 133 2.55 -5.53 -17.82
CA ARG A 133 1.34 -4.99 -18.42
C ARG A 133 0.31 -6.09 -18.55
N ALA A 134 -0.93 -5.80 -18.22
CA ALA A 134 -2.03 -6.74 -18.44
C ALA A 134 -2.20 -7.02 -19.94
N SER A 135 -2.49 -8.27 -20.31
CA SER A 135 -2.56 -8.70 -21.71
C SER A 135 -3.64 -7.98 -22.51
N THR A 136 -4.64 -7.41 -21.84
CA THR A 136 -5.74 -6.64 -22.47
C THR A 136 -5.38 -5.18 -22.70
N ASP A 137 -4.26 -4.70 -22.21
CA ASP A 137 -3.80 -3.32 -22.40
C ASP A 137 -3.26 -3.15 -23.84
N ARG A 138 -3.72 -2.11 -24.50
CA ARG A 138 -3.37 -1.79 -25.89
C ARG A 138 -2.66 -0.45 -25.96
#